data_a6794498fe0aa2fb4b04a2d9f7ed1d0e
#
_entry.id   a6794498fe0aa2fb4b04a2d9f7ed1d0e
#
_cell.length_a   1.000
_cell.length_b   1.000
_cell.length_c   1.000
_cell.angle_alpha   90.00
_cell.angle_beta   90.00
_cell.angle_gamma   90.00
#
_symmetry.space_group_name_H-M   'P 1'
#
loop_
_entity.id
_entity.type
_entity.pdbx_description
1 polymer ?
#
loop_
_entity_poly.entity_id
_entity_poly.type
_entity_poly.pdbx_seq_one_letter_code
_entity_poly.pdbx_strand_id
1 'polypeptide(L)'
;TFSGAYGEGQVERQFRWPGGLGIPAGTGMELNGRDTAAGFNASLLYTPLRNEDGRPLVNIGLIYRSQATLHLDGQLLAGGTRIADARTTFVVPQVLTGGIALWPVRNKEREWKLELDVDYTGWKSVRNLDSHLSNGITVATPANWVSGYTVMIGTEHKWLNPASLPDWDIALRAGYWHSQKAIPDQTFNPAIPDGDNHAVSTGIGFMCRDNGKFFGVIPCGGSGKTLSPKGLGIDLAYQAILYE
;
A
#
# COMPACT_ATOMS: atom_id res chain seq x y z
N THR A 1 -9.61 -16.72 2.81
CA THR A 1 -8.25 -17.06 3.26
C THR A 1 -7.99 -16.37 4.59
N PHE A 2 -7.34 -17.05 5.50
CA PHE A 2 -6.91 -16.51 6.79
C PHE A 2 -5.39 -16.65 6.90
N SER A 3 -4.68 -15.59 7.30
CA SER A 3 -3.23 -15.63 7.51
C SER A 3 -2.84 -14.83 8.73
N GLY A 4 -1.85 -15.31 9.47
CA GLY A 4 -1.16 -14.57 10.52
C GLY A 4 -0.06 -13.70 9.93
N ALA A 5 0.13 -12.50 10.45
CA ALA A 5 1.22 -11.61 10.08
C ALA A 5 2.10 -11.33 11.30
N TYR A 6 3.41 -11.45 11.11
CA TYR A 6 4.43 -10.97 12.03
C TYR A 6 5.00 -9.68 11.47
N GLY A 7 5.04 -8.62 12.27
CA GLY A 7 5.63 -7.34 11.89
C GLY A 7 6.69 -6.93 12.91
N GLU A 8 7.88 -6.58 12.43
CA GLU A 8 8.90 -5.87 13.19
C GLU A 8 8.76 -4.38 12.88
N GLY A 9 8.61 -3.56 13.91
CA GLY A 9 8.57 -2.11 13.80
C GLY A 9 9.84 -1.51 14.37
N GLN A 10 10.53 -0.71 13.57
CA GLN A 10 11.66 0.12 14.00
C GLN A 10 11.31 1.57 13.71
N VAL A 11 11.48 2.45 14.70
CA VAL A 11 11.30 3.90 14.55
C VAL A 11 12.60 4.57 14.90
N GLU A 12 13.02 5.47 14.04
CA GLU A 12 14.12 6.39 14.25
C GLU A 12 13.63 7.80 13.93
N ARG A 13 13.74 8.73 14.89
CA ARG A 13 13.37 10.13 14.70
C ARG A 13 14.53 11.01 15.09
N GLN A 14 15.01 11.83 14.17
CA GLN A 14 16.03 12.84 14.40
C GLN A 14 15.40 14.24 14.44
N PHE A 15 15.80 15.05 15.40
CA PHE A 15 15.36 16.43 15.52
C PHE A 15 16.43 17.31 16.16
N ARG A 16 16.30 18.63 16.02
CA ARG A 16 17.19 19.60 16.66
C ARG A 16 16.56 20.06 17.98
N TRP A 17 17.33 19.98 19.06
CA TRP A 17 16.89 20.41 20.36
C TRP A 17 16.73 21.94 20.42
N PRO A 18 15.62 22.49 20.91
CA PRO A 18 15.44 23.94 21.00
C PRO A 18 16.25 24.60 22.14
N GLY A 19 16.84 23.79 23.02
CA GLY A 19 17.59 24.21 24.20
C GLY A 19 16.86 23.89 25.50
N GLY A 20 17.61 23.85 26.63
CA GLY A 20 17.10 23.56 27.96
C GLY A 20 17.57 22.22 28.55
N LEU A 21 17.29 21.96 29.81
CA LEU A 21 17.69 20.73 30.53
C LEU A 21 19.20 20.45 30.50
N GLY A 22 20.03 21.51 30.41
CA GLY A 22 21.49 21.38 30.32
C GLY A 22 22.01 20.95 28.94
N ILE A 23 21.17 20.81 27.95
CA ILE A 23 21.54 20.46 26.58
C ILE A 23 21.52 21.74 25.73
N PRO A 24 22.61 22.06 24.99
CA PRO A 24 22.67 23.25 24.14
C PRO A 24 21.62 23.23 23.03
N ALA A 25 21.10 24.41 22.66
CA ALA A 25 20.23 24.55 21.49
C ALA A 25 20.98 24.13 20.21
N GLY A 26 20.26 23.49 19.29
CA GLY A 26 20.81 22.98 18.06
C GLY A 26 21.49 21.61 18.17
N THR A 27 21.60 21.02 19.37
CA THR A 27 22.09 19.64 19.54
C THR A 27 21.23 18.66 18.75
N GLY A 28 21.86 17.79 17.97
CA GLY A 28 21.18 16.71 17.29
C GLY A 28 20.64 15.69 18.31
N MET A 29 19.35 15.47 18.29
CA MET A 29 18.69 14.48 19.12
C MET A 29 18.20 13.34 18.23
N GLU A 30 18.32 12.11 18.74
CA GLU A 30 17.81 10.92 18.10
C GLU A 30 16.98 10.13 19.11
N LEU A 31 15.76 9.76 18.70
CA LEU A 31 14.90 8.86 19.43
C LEU A 31 14.72 7.61 18.58
N ASN A 32 15.14 6.48 19.09
CA ASN A 32 14.97 5.20 18.42
C ASN A 32 14.19 4.21 19.29
N GLY A 33 13.62 3.18 18.69
CA GLY A 33 12.90 2.13 19.39
C GLY A 33 12.50 1.02 18.43
N ARG A 34 12.36 -0.19 18.98
CA ARG A 34 11.94 -1.38 18.22
C ARG A 34 11.00 -2.24 19.04
N ASP A 35 10.11 -2.92 18.36
CA ASP A 35 9.24 -3.95 18.91
C ASP A 35 8.72 -4.88 17.83
N THR A 36 8.12 -5.97 18.22
CA THR A 36 7.46 -6.94 17.34
C THR A 36 6.01 -7.09 17.76
N ALA A 37 5.10 -7.05 16.80
CA ALA A 37 3.68 -7.26 17.06
C ALA A 37 3.10 -8.30 16.10
N ALA A 38 2.09 -9.02 16.58
CA ALA A 38 1.35 -9.98 15.78
C ALA A 38 -0.02 -9.40 15.40
N GLY A 39 -0.43 -9.69 14.18
CA GLY A 39 -1.75 -9.39 13.67
C GLY A 39 -2.28 -10.53 12.82
N PHE A 40 -3.50 -10.39 12.33
CA PHE A 40 -4.08 -11.35 11.40
C PHE A 40 -4.72 -10.66 10.21
N ASN A 41 -4.81 -11.37 9.11
CA ASN A 41 -5.55 -10.98 7.92
C ASN A 41 -6.62 -12.02 7.64
N ALA A 42 -7.80 -11.59 7.25
CA ALA A 42 -8.86 -12.44 6.76
C ALA A 42 -9.34 -11.91 5.41
N SER A 43 -9.59 -12.79 4.44
CA SER A 43 -10.09 -12.38 3.14
C SER A 43 -11.14 -13.32 2.61
N LEU A 44 -12.11 -12.75 1.90
CA LEU A 44 -13.18 -13.44 1.20
C LEU A 44 -13.18 -12.97 -0.26
N LEU A 45 -13.25 -13.93 -1.17
CA LEU A 45 -13.51 -13.67 -2.59
C LEU A 45 -14.74 -14.49 -2.98
N TYR A 46 -15.76 -13.81 -3.50
CA TYR A 46 -16.99 -14.41 -3.96
C TYR A 46 -17.22 -14.09 -5.43
N THR A 47 -17.53 -15.10 -6.22
CA THR A 47 -17.80 -14.99 -7.66
C THR A 47 -19.26 -15.39 -7.94
N PRO A 48 -20.22 -14.44 -7.89
CA PRO A 48 -21.64 -14.73 -8.07
C PRO A 48 -22.00 -15.09 -9.51
N LEU A 49 -21.30 -14.54 -10.48
CA LEU A 49 -21.60 -14.72 -11.92
C LEU A 49 -20.38 -15.19 -12.69
N ARG A 50 -20.62 -16.17 -13.58
CA ARG A 50 -19.65 -16.69 -14.54
C ARG A 50 -20.28 -16.76 -15.94
N ASN A 51 -19.46 -16.65 -16.97
CA ASN A 51 -19.90 -16.92 -18.34
C ASN A 51 -20.00 -18.44 -18.61
N GLU A 52 -20.43 -18.81 -19.82
CA GLU A 52 -20.54 -20.21 -20.26
C GLU A 52 -19.22 -20.97 -20.21
N ASP A 53 -18.10 -20.29 -20.41
CA ASP A 53 -16.74 -20.85 -20.29
C ASP A 53 -16.28 -20.98 -18.81
N GLY A 54 -17.12 -20.67 -17.82
CA GLY A 54 -16.80 -20.72 -16.40
C GLY A 54 -15.93 -19.57 -15.90
N ARG A 55 -15.62 -18.56 -16.75
CA ARG A 55 -14.80 -17.40 -16.33
C ARG A 55 -15.64 -16.40 -15.54
N PRO A 56 -15.12 -15.80 -14.47
CA PRO A 56 -15.83 -14.79 -13.66
C PRO A 56 -16.31 -13.61 -14.51
N LEU A 57 -17.57 -13.20 -14.32
CA LEU A 57 -18.13 -11.94 -14.82
C LEU A 57 -18.26 -10.91 -13.71
N VAL A 58 -18.40 -11.37 -12.46
CA VAL A 58 -18.45 -10.52 -11.27
C VAL A 58 -17.63 -11.18 -10.18
N ASN A 59 -16.74 -10.40 -9.56
CA ASN A 59 -16.07 -10.77 -8.31
C ASN A 59 -16.36 -9.73 -7.25
N ILE A 60 -16.58 -10.18 -6.02
CA ILE A 60 -16.70 -9.35 -4.83
C ILE A 60 -15.62 -9.78 -3.86
N GLY A 61 -14.79 -8.84 -3.45
CA GLY A 61 -13.70 -9.04 -2.52
C GLY A 61 -13.92 -8.33 -1.19
N LEU A 62 -13.49 -8.95 -0.10
CA LEU A 62 -13.43 -8.32 1.22
C LEU A 62 -12.12 -8.74 1.89
N ILE A 63 -11.39 -7.77 2.43
CA ILE A 63 -10.14 -8.01 3.17
C ILE A 63 -10.22 -7.24 4.48
N TYR A 64 -9.91 -7.91 5.56
CA TYR A 64 -9.73 -7.30 6.87
C TYR A 64 -8.30 -7.55 7.35
N ARG A 65 -7.63 -6.50 7.79
CA ARG A 65 -6.34 -6.55 8.49
C ARG A 65 -6.54 -6.04 9.90
N SER A 66 -6.15 -6.84 10.88
CA SER A 66 -6.30 -6.45 12.29
C SER A 66 -5.37 -5.31 12.66
N GLN A 67 -5.80 -4.53 13.66
CA GLN A 67 -4.91 -3.63 14.37
C GLN A 67 -3.78 -4.41 15.05
N ALA A 68 -2.59 -3.80 15.15
CA ALA A 68 -1.47 -4.28 15.94
C ALA A 68 -0.90 -3.14 16.78
N THR A 69 -0.47 -3.44 18.01
CA THR A 69 0.12 -2.44 18.90
C THR A 69 1.58 -2.76 19.12
N LEU A 70 2.45 -1.80 18.83
CA LEU A 70 3.87 -1.84 19.07
C LEU A 70 4.20 -1.02 20.31
N HIS A 71 4.90 -1.64 21.27
CA HIS A 71 5.46 -0.98 22.45
C HIS A 71 6.95 -0.80 22.22
N LEU A 72 7.31 0.25 21.50
CA LEU A 72 8.67 0.52 21.08
C LEU A 72 9.56 0.88 22.27
N ASP A 73 10.46 -0.02 22.63
CA ASP A 73 11.50 0.20 23.61
C ASP A 73 12.79 0.62 22.92
N GLY A 74 13.39 1.71 23.37
CA GLY A 74 14.58 2.29 22.76
C GLY A 74 15.30 3.31 23.62
N GLN A 75 15.95 4.27 22.96
CA GLN A 75 16.85 5.23 23.61
C GLN A 75 16.68 6.63 23.04
N LEU A 76 16.89 7.63 23.90
CA LEU A 76 17.10 9.01 23.51
C LEU A 76 18.59 9.32 23.54
N LEU A 77 19.14 9.77 22.42
CA LEU A 77 20.54 10.14 22.23
C LEU A 77 20.64 11.66 22.03
N ALA A 78 21.68 12.28 22.58
CA ALA A 78 22.06 13.67 22.30
C ALA A 78 23.49 13.70 21.75
N GLY A 79 23.68 14.18 20.51
CA GLY A 79 24.98 14.16 19.86
C GLY A 79 25.61 12.77 19.78
N GLY A 80 24.79 11.73 19.61
CA GLY A 80 25.22 10.32 19.57
C GLY A 80 25.42 9.68 20.97
N THR A 81 25.26 10.43 22.07
CA THR A 81 25.42 9.88 23.42
C THR A 81 24.03 9.58 24.02
N ARG A 82 23.85 8.38 24.55
CA ARG A 82 22.62 7.98 25.24
C ARG A 82 22.43 8.83 26.50
N ILE A 83 21.24 9.44 26.65
CA ILE A 83 20.87 10.25 27.78
C ILE A 83 19.71 9.67 28.60
N ALA A 84 18.85 8.86 27.99
CA ALA A 84 17.74 8.17 28.65
C ALA A 84 17.27 6.95 27.85
N ASP A 85 16.62 5.99 28.52
CA ASP A 85 15.77 5.03 27.85
C ASP A 85 14.44 5.69 27.49
N ALA A 86 13.85 5.26 26.39
CA ALA A 86 12.60 5.82 25.86
C ALA A 86 11.62 4.70 25.52
N ARG A 87 10.35 4.95 25.80
CA ARG A 87 9.23 4.06 25.41
C ARG A 87 8.16 4.85 24.70
N THR A 88 7.70 4.30 23.59
CA THR A 88 6.60 4.88 22.82
C THR A 88 5.66 3.77 22.37
N THR A 89 4.36 4.03 22.40
CA THR A 89 3.37 3.10 21.84
C THR A 89 2.93 3.58 20.47
N PHE A 90 3.04 2.72 19.48
CA PHE A 90 2.52 2.96 18.14
C PHE A 90 1.46 1.93 17.77
N VAL A 91 0.30 2.41 17.36
CA VAL A 91 -0.80 1.56 16.95
C VAL A 91 -0.88 1.53 15.42
N VAL A 92 -0.52 0.38 14.82
CA VAL A 92 -0.79 0.12 13.42
C VAL A 92 -2.30 -0.07 13.26
N PRO A 93 -3.01 0.77 12.49
CA PRO A 93 -4.47 0.73 12.44
C PRO A 93 -4.99 -0.53 11.75
N GLN A 94 -6.22 -0.89 12.07
CA GLN A 94 -6.96 -1.85 11.26
C GLN A 94 -7.29 -1.28 9.89
N VAL A 95 -7.36 -2.17 8.89
CA VAL A 95 -7.79 -1.82 7.53
C VAL A 95 -8.90 -2.76 7.08
N LEU A 96 -9.95 -2.20 6.53
CA LEU A 96 -11.03 -2.93 5.88
C LEU A 96 -11.09 -2.50 4.42
N THR A 97 -10.88 -3.44 3.51
CA THR A 97 -10.98 -3.24 2.06
C THR A 97 -12.16 -3.99 1.52
N GLY A 98 -13.04 -3.33 0.77
CA GLY A 98 -14.12 -3.95 0.00
C GLY A 98 -14.01 -3.58 -1.47
N GLY A 99 -14.25 -4.53 -2.37
CA GLY A 99 -14.14 -4.27 -3.80
C GLY A 99 -15.07 -5.12 -4.66
N ILE A 100 -15.38 -4.60 -5.83
CA ILE A 100 -16.14 -5.28 -6.86
C ILE A 100 -15.46 -5.13 -8.20
N ALA A 101 -15.28 -6.25 -8.89
CA ALA A 101 -14.78 -6.27 -10.27
C ALA A 101 -15.87 -6.85 -11.19
N LEU A 102 -16.11 -6.16 -12.29
CA LEU A 102 -17.11 -6.50 -13.31
C LEU A 102 -16.43 -6.69 -14.66
N TRP A 103 -16.86 -7.69 -15.43
CA TRP A 103 -16.47 -7.88 -16.83
C TRP A 103 -17.66 -7.71 -17.75
N PRO A 104 -18.00 -6.47 -18.19
CA PRO A 104 -19.07 -6.24 -19.15
C PRO A 104 -18.86 -6.96 -20.48
N VAL A 105 -17.59 -7.14 -20.87
CA VAL A 105 -17.19 -7.91 -22.04
C VAL A 105 -16.11 -8.90 -21.63
N ARG A 106 -16.34 -10.19 -21.88
CA ARG A 106 -15.36 -11.24 -21.63
C ARG A 106 -15.55 -12.40 -22.59
N ASN A 107 -14.91 -12.34 -23.74
CA ASN A 107 -14.98 -13.36 -24.78
C ASN A 107 -13.57 -13.81 -25.20
N LYS A 108 -13.44 -14.50 -26.33
CA LYS A 108 -12.16 -15.03 -26.83
C LYS A 108 -11.29 -13.98 -27.52
N GLU A 109 -11.85 -12.82 -27.87
CA GLU A 109 -11.16 -11.76 -28.61
C GLU A 109 -10.79 -10.59 -27.71
N ARG A 110 -11.60 -10.32 -26.67
CA ARG A 110 -11.41 -9.16 -25.80
C ARG A 110 -12.03 -9.35 -24.42
N GLU A 111 -11.44 -8.65 -23.46
CA GLU A 111 -11.96 -8.53 -22.11
C GLU A 111 -11.99 -7.06 -21.72
N TRP A 112 -13.09 -6.63 -21.13
CA TRP A 112 -13.19 -5.33 -20.49
C TRP A 112 -13.53 -5.52 -19.03
N LYS A 113 -12.66 -5.04 -18.14
CA LYS A 113 -12.81 -5.09 -16.67
C LYS A 113 -13.04 -3.69 -16.14
N LEU A 114 -14.00 -3.54 -15.25
CA LEU A 114 -14.23 -2.39 -14.38
C LEU A 114 -14.04 -2.83 -12.94
N GLU A 115 -13.43 -1.99 -12.12
CA GLU A 115 -13.14 -2.29 -10.72
C GLU A 115 -13.41 -1.06 -9.86
N LEU A 116 -14.04 -1.27 -8.71
CA LEU A 116 -14.26 -0.27 -7.67
C LEU A 116 -13.85 -0.88 -6.35
N ASP A 117 -12.94 -0.19 -5.65
CA ASP A 117 -12.48 -0.60 -4.33
C ASP A 117 -12.62 0.56 -3.35
N VAL A 118 -12.87 0.23 -2.10
CA VAL A 118 -12.93 1.17 -0.98
C VAL A 118 -12.12 0.61 0.17
N ASP A 119 -11.13 1.38 0.62
CA ASP A 119 -10.38 1.11 1.83
C ASP A 119 -10.87 2.01 2.96
N TYR A 120 -11.08 1.43 4.11
CA TYR A 120 -11.23 2.15 5.38
C TYR A 120 -10.01 1.87 6.25
N THR A 121 -9.31 2.91 6.68
CA THR A 121 -8.18 2.80 7.61
C THR A 121 -8.50 3.46 8.94
N GLY A 122 -8.41 2.70 10.03
CA GLY A 122 -8.80 3.11 11.37
C GLY A 122 -7.76 3.96 12.11
N TRP A 123 -7.24 5.01 11.50
CA TRP A 123 -6.20 5.90 12.05
C TRP A 123 -6.60 6.57 13.38
N LYS A 124 -7.88 6.66 13.70
CA LYS A 124 -8.39 7.16 14.99
C LYS A 124 -7.83 6.39 16.20
N SER A 125 -7.26 5.21 16.00
CA SER A 125 -6.53 4.46 17.02
C SER A 125 -5.24 5.15 17.46
N VAL A 126 -4.64 6.01 16.62
CA VAL A 126 -3.41 6.75 16.91
C VAL A 126 -3.77 8.10 17.54
N ARG A 127 -3.83 8.12 18.86
CA ARG A 127 -4.20 9.33 19.63
C ARG A 127 -3.01 10.21 19.96
N ASN A 128 -1.89 9.59 20.32
CA ASN A 128 -0.62 10.24 20.61
C ASN A 128 0.54 9.30 20.24
N LEU A 129 1.70 9.88 20.14
CA LEU A 129 3.00 9.22 19.94
C LEU A 129 3.96 9.67 21.05
N ASP A 130 3.44 9.81 22.26
CA ASP A 130 4.19 10.29 23.42
C ASP A 130 5.34 9.34 23.72
N SER A 131 6.50 9.92 24.03
CA SER A 131 7.69 9.17 24.41
C SER A 131 7.97 9.38 25.89
N HIS A 132 7.92 8.30 26.64
CA HIS A 132 8.19 8.29 28.07
C HIS A 132 9.65 7.94 28.32
N LEU A 133 10.39 8.84 28.96
CA LEU A 133 11.80 8.69 29.24
C LEU A 133 12.03 8.13 30.66
N SER A 134 13.12 7.36 30.85
CA SER A 134 13.48 6.76 32.14
C SER A 134 13.78 7.76 33.24
N ASN A 135 14.05 9.02 32.90
CA ASN A 135 14.24 10.13 33.86
C ASN A 135 12.92 10.80 34.32
N GLY A 136 11.76 10.22 33.97
CA GLY A 136 10.43 10.72 34.32
C GLY A 136 9.87 11.80 33.38
N ILE A 137 10.61 12.21 32.36
CA ILE A 137 10.15 13.20 31.39
C ILE A 137 9.28 12.48 30.33
N THR A 138 8.18 13.11 29.97
CA THR A 138 7.37 12.71 28.82
C THR A 138 7.50 13.74 27.70
N VAL A 139 7.94 13.30 26.53
CA VAL A 139 7.93 14.11 25.30
C VAL A 139 6.57 13.91 24.64
N ALA A 140 5.66 14.85 24.90
CA ALA A 140 4.31 14.80 24.37
C ALA A 140 4.31 14.99 22.84
N THR A 141 3.62 14.11 22.13
CA THR A 141 3.44 14.18 20.68
C THR A 141 1.97 13.83 20.36
N PRO A 142 1.04 14.80 20.54
CA PRO A 142 -0.36 14.57 20.25
C PRO A 142 -0.53 14.30 18.75
N ALA A 143 -1.22 13.23 18.41
CA ALA A 143 -1.51 12.83 17.04
C ALA A 143 -2.98 13.14 16.70
N ASN A 144 -3.91 12.62 17.49
CA ASN A 144 -5.36 12.78 17.29
C ASN A 144 -5.81 12.49 15.85
N TRP A 145 -5.19 11.48 15.23
CA TRP A 145 -5.45 11.15 13.84
C TRP A 145 -6.92 10.74 13.63
N VAL A 146 -7.41 10.94 12.43
CA VAL A 146 -8.78 10.61 12.03
C VAL A 146 -8.77 9.45 11.07
N SER A 147 -9.79 8.58 11.18
CA SER A 147 -9.96 7.50 10.21
C SER A 147 -10.36 8.07 8.87
N GLY A 148 -9.85 7.50 7.80
CA GLY A 148 -10.08 7.94 6.43
C GLY A 148 -10.49 6.80 5.51
N TYR A 149 -10.99 7.22 4.36
CA TYR A 149 -11.35 6.33 3.25
C TYR A 149 -10.45 6.63 2.05
N THR A 150 -10.10 5.56 1.34
CA THR A 150 -9.56 5.66 -0.02
C THR A 150 -10.53 5.00 -0.97
N VAL A 151 -10.97 5.72 -1.99
CA VAL A 151 -11.86 5.19 -3.03
C VAL A 151 -11.06 5.08 -4.31
N MET A 152 -11.10 3.91 -4.95
CA MET A 152 -10.33 3.59 -6.14
C MET A 152 -11.27 3.08 -7.23
N ILE A 153 -11.12 3.59 -8.45
CA ILE A 153 -11.81 3.08 -9.63
C ILE A 153 -10.80 2.79 -10.72
N GLY A 154 -10.94 1.64 -11.37
CA GLY A 154 -10.05 1.20 -12.42
C GLY A 154 -10.77 0.56 -13.59
N THR A 155 -10.13 0.61 -14.75
CA THR A 155 -10.58 -0.09 -15.94
C THR A 155 -9.40 -0.72 -16.70
N GLU A 156 -9.63 -1.89 -17.25
CA GLU A 156 -8.70 -2.56 -18.14
C GLU A 156 -9.46 -3.07 -19.36
N HIS A 157 -8.98 -2.71 -20.53
CA HIS A 157 -9.44 -3.27 -21.80
C HIS A 157 -8.32 -4.09 -22.43
N LYS A 158 -8.57 -5.36 -22.69
CA LYS A 158 -7.65 -6.30 -23.33
C LYS A 158 -8.17 -6.72 -24.69
N TRP A 159 -7.28 -6.69 -25.67
CA TRP A 159 -7.44 -7.38 -26.95
C TRP A 159 -6.59 -8.65 -26.88
N LEU A 160 -7.21 -9.79 -27.11
CA LEU A 160 -6.59 -11.11 -27.09
C LEU A 160 -6.29 -11.52 -28.52
N ASN A 161 -5.03 -11.74 -28.87
CA ASN A 161 -4.58 -12.12 -30.21
C ASN A 161 -5.19 -11.29 -31.35
N PRO A 162 -5.08 -9.93 -31.33
CA PRO A 162 -5.64 -9.13 -32.41
C PRO A 162 -4.99 -9.48 -33.75
N ALA A 163 -5.75 -9.43 -34.84
CA ALA A 163 -5.28 -9.82 -36.18
C ALA A 163 -4.04 -9.04 -36.65
N SER A 164 -3.84 -7.81 -36.13
CA SER A 164 -2.66 -6.97 -36.40
C SER A 164 -1.40 -7.42 -35.65
N LEU A 165 -1.55 -8.16 -34.57
CA LEU A 165 -0.47 -8.68 -33.72
C LEU A 165 -0.85 -10.06 -33.17
N PRO A 166 -0.81 -11.08 -34.04
CA PRO A 166 -1.11 -12.45 -33.64
C PRO A 166 -0.07 -12.92 -32.59
N ASP A 167 -0.50 -13.81 -31.71
CA ASP A 167 0.28 -14.34 -30.59
C ASP A 167 0.57 -13.30 -29.45
N TRP A 168 -0.07 -12.14 -29.51
CA TRP A 168 0.06 -11.08 -28.49
C TRP A 168 -1.30 -10.69 -27.90
N ASP A 169 -1.31 -10.43 -26.61
CA ASP A 169 -2.39 -9.69 -25.95
C ASP A 169 -1.94 -8.26 -25.71
N ILE A 170 -2.84 -7.30 -25.92
CA ILE A 170 -2.62 -5.88 -25.65
C ILE A 170 -3.60 -5.46 -24.56
N ALA A 171 -3.13 -4.77 -23.53
CA ALA A 171 -3.95 -4.23 -22.46
C ALA A 171 -3.79 -2.71 -22.36
N LEU A 172 -4.90 -1.98 -22.30
CA LEU A 172 -4.94 -0.58 -21.88
C LEU A 172 -5.60 -0.47 -20.52
N ARG A 173 -5.02 0.34 -19.64
CA ARG A 173 -5.48 0.54 -18.26
C ARG A 173 -5.60 2.01 -17.95
N ALA A 174 -6.62 2.34 -17.17
CA ALA A 174 -6.77 3.66 -16.59
C ALA A 174 -7.33 3.50 -15.17
N GLY A 175 -6.96 4.40 -14.29
CA GLY A 175 -7.43 4.38 -12.91
C GLY A 175 -7.40 5.76 -12.29
N TYR A 176 -8.22 5.90 -11.28
CA TYR A 176 -8.29 7.07 -10.42
C TYR A 176 -8.49 6.61 -8.99
N TRP A 177 -7.85 7.31 -8.04
CA TRP A 177 -8.17 7.15 -6.64
C TRP A 177 -8.12 8.48 -5.91
N HIS A 178 -8.90 8.54 -4.84
CA HIS A 178 -8.93 9.63 -3.88
C HIS A 178 -8.72 9.07 -2.48
N SER A 179 -7.81 9.66 -1.71
CA SER A 179 -7.53 9.30 -0.32
C SER A 179 -7.69 10.50 0.58
N GLN A 180 -8.43 10.30 1.67
CA GLN A 180 -8.59 11.30 2.71
C GLN A 180 -7.37 11.30 3.64
N LYS A 181 -6.95 12.50 4.04
CA LYS A 181 -5.89 12.67 5.05
C LYS A 181 -6.31 12.09 6.40
N ALA A 182 -5.33 11.54 7.10
CA ALA A 182 -5.50 11.03 8.46
C ALA A 182 -5.02 12.02 9.53
N ILE A 183 -4.07 12.90 9.18
CA ILE A 183 -3.46 13.86 10.12
C ILE A 183 -4.23 15.18 10.09
N PRO A 184 -4.84 15.59 11.23
CA PRO A 184 -5.48 16.89 11.33
C PRO A 184 -4.45 18.04 11.20
N ASP A 185 -4.89 19.18 10.65
CA ASP A 185 -4.02 20.36 10.47
C ASP A 185 -3.38 20.84 11.78
N GLN A 186 -4.07 20.67 12.91
CA GLN A 186 -3.61 21.05 14.24
C GLN A 186 -2.42 20.22 14.73
N THR A 187 -2.27 19.00 14.21
CA THR A 187 -1.20 18.06 14.58
C THR A 187 -0.30 17.73 13.38
N PHE A 188 -0.40 18.53 12.32
CA PHE A 188 0.44 18.37 11.14
C PHE A 188 1.92 18.42 11.50
N ASN A 189 2.67 17.47 10.98
CA ASN A 189 4.11 17.38 11.17
C ASN A 189 4.79 17.23 9.81
N PRO A 190 5.66 18.17 9.39
CA PRO A 190 6.36 18.09 8.12
C PRO A 190 7.23 16.84 7.92
N ALA A 191 7.60 16.15 9.01
CA ALA A 191 8.33 14.88 8.95
C ALA A 191 7.44 13.68 8.53
N ILE A 192 6.12 13.85 8.66
CA ILE A 192 5.11 12.87 8.22
C ILE A 192 4.07 13.68 7.45
N PRO A 193 4.39 14.08 6.21
CA PRO A 193 3.45 14.87 5.41
C PRO A 193 2.24 14.01 5.05
N ASP A 194 1.06 14.59 5.24
CA ASP A 194 -0.21 13.96 4.89
C ASP A 194 -1.18 15.05 4.39
N GLY A 195 -2.00 14.71 3.42
CA GLY A 195 -2.97 15.59 2.79
C GLY A 195 -4.00 14.79 2.02
N ASP A 196 -5.16 15.39 1.81
CA ASP A 196 -6.09 14.83 0.84
C ASP A 196 -5.38 14.75 -0.50
N ASN A 197 -5.51 13.63 -1.19
CA ASN A 197 -4.80 13.45 -2.43
C ASN A 197 -5.61 12.66 -3.45
N HIS A 198 -5.30 12.93 -4.72
CA HIS A 198 -5.91 12.32 -5.87
C HIS A 198 -4.81 11.74 -6.76
N ALA A 199 -5.04 10.60 -7.36
CA ALA A 199 -4.15 10.09 -8.38
C ALA A 199 -4.89 9.66 -9.63
N VAL A 200 -4.31 10.00 -10.77
CA VAL A 200 -4.71 9.49 -12.07
C VAL A 200 -3.61 8.58 -12.59
N SER A 201 -3.97 7.42 -13.05
CA SER A 201 -3.03 6.45 -13.60
C SER A 201 -3.47 5.96 -14.98
N THR A 202 -2.49 5.66 -15.82
CA THR A 202 -2.69 5.01 -17.10
C THR A 202 -1.59 3.97 -17.34
N GLY A 203 -1.89 2.95 -18.13
CA GLY A 203 -0.91 1.91 -18.44
C GLY A 203 -1.22 1.19 -19.73
N ILE A 204 -0.16 0.66 -20.35
CA ILE A 204 -0.23 -0.21 -21.51
C ILE A 204 0.57 -1.48 -21.23
N GLY A 205 0.01 -2.63 -21.58
CA GLY A 205 0.64 -3.93 -21.42
C GLY A 205 0.64 -4.71 -22.73
N PHE A 206 1.71 -5.44 -22.93
CA PHE A 206 1.88 -6.37 -24.05
C PHE A 206 2.27 -7.73 -23.47
N MET A 207 1.54 -8.78 -23.83
CA MET A 207 1.82 -10.15 -23.41
C MET A 207 1.97 -11.04 -24.64
N CYS A 208 3.19 -11.51 -24.86
CA CYS A 208 3.48 -12.48 -25.91
C CYS A 208 3.16 -13.90 -25.42
N ARG A 209 2.38 -14.66 -26.17
CA ARG A 209 1.93 -16.02 -25.85
C ARG A 209 2.07 -16.96 -27.06
N ASP A 210 1.70 -18.20 -26.81
CA ASP A 210 1.58 -19.26 -27.81
C ASP A 210 2.87 -19.45 -28.61
N ASN A 211 2.86 -19.23 -29.91
CA ASN A 211 4.02 -19.42 -30.79
C ASN A 211 4.74 -18.11 -31.15
N GLY A 212 4.42 -17.03 -30.44
CA GLY A 212 5.00 -15.72 -30.69
C GLY A 212 6.49 -15.65 -30.38
N LYS A 213 7.12 -14.57 -30.81
CA LYS A 213 8.51 -14.24 -30.46
C LYS A 213 8.59 -12.83 -29.91
N PHE A 214 9.12 -12.69 -28.70
CA PHE A 214 9.37 -11.42 -28.06
C PHE A 214 10.59 -10.75 -28.72
N PHE A 215 10.42 -9.55 -29.27
CA PHE A 215 11.39 -8.85 -30.12
C PHE A 215 11.98 -9.71 -31.25
N GLY A 216 11.20 -10.69 -31.77
CA GLY A 216 11.65 -11.56 -32.86
C GLY A 216 12.69 -12.61 -32.46
N VAL A 217 13.18 -12.63 -31.23
CA VAL A 217 14.30 -13.47 -30.78
C VAL A 217 13.89 -14.49 -29.73
N ILE A 218 13.21 -14.07 -28.67
CA ILE A 218 12.88 -14.95 -27.54
C ILE A 218 11.52 -15.60 -27.78
N PRO A 219 11.44 -16.93 -27.90
CA PRO A 219 10.17 -17.63 -28.11
C PRO A 219 9.27 -17.47 -26.88
N CYS A 220 7.99 -17.13 -27.09
CA CYS A 220 6.93 -17.12 -26.08
C CYS A 220 6.03 -18.35 -26.31
N GLY A 221 5.28 -18.78 -25.29
CA GLY A 221 4.39 -19.93 -25.43
C GLY A 221 5.08 -21.28 -25.42
N GLY A 222 6.27 -21.32 -24.88
CA GLY A 222 7.05 -22.55 -24.78
C GLY A 222 6.59 -23.49 -23.67
N SER A 223 7.38 -24.51 -23.38
CA SER A 223 7.09 -25.58 -22.41
C SER A 223 7.11 -25.12 -20.94
N GLY A 224 7.44 -23.87 -20.67
CA GLY A 224 7.57 -23.30 -19.31
C GLY A 224 8.91 -23.63 -18.61
N LYS A 225 9.91 -24.08 -19.37
CA LYS A 225 11.30 -24.23 -18.90
C LYS A 225 12.02 -22.88 -18.97
N THR A 226 13.14 -22.75 -18.26
CA THR A 226 13.89 -21.49 -18.05
C THR A 226 14.19 -20.71 -19.34
N LEU A 227 14.45 -21.41 -20.46
CA LEU A 227 14.72 -20.80 -21.77
C LEU A 227 13.53 -20.92 -22.75
N SER A 228 12.35 -21.33 -22.27
CA SER A 228 11.15 -21.51 -23.09
C SER A 228 9.93 -21.16 -22.24
N PRO A 229 9.72 -19.86 -21.90
CA PRO A 229 8.62 -19.40 -21.07
C PRO A 229 7.28 -19.60 -21.77
N LYS A 230 6.22 -19.83 -20.98
CA LYS A 230 4.83 -19.92 -21.50
C LYS A 230 4.28 -18.58 -21.97
N GLY A 231 4.84 -17.49 -21.50
CA GLY A 231 4.49 -16.13 -21.90
C GLY A 231 5.52 -15.15 -21.37
N LEU A 232 5.69 -14.06 -22.09
CA LEU A 232 6.53 -12.91 -21.71
C LEU A 232 5.70 -11.63 -21.86
N GLY A 233 5.74 -10.79 -20.84
CA GLY A 233 5.01 -9.51 -20.86
C GLY A 233 5.89 -8.33 -20.51
N ILE A 234 5.51 -7.19 -21.04
CA ILE A 234 5.99 -5.86 -20.63
C ILE A 234 4.78 -5.00 -20.31
N ASP A 235 4.82 -4.34 -19.16
CA ASP A 235 3.84 -3.35 -18.75
C ASP A 235 4.55 -2.01 -18.49
N LEU A 236 3.98 -0.94 -19.04
CA LEU A 236 4.37 0.43 -18.77
C LEU A 236 3.21 1.13 -18.08
N ALA A 237 3.48 1.79 -16.97
CA ALA A 237 2.48 2.54 -16.23
C ALA A 237 3.01 3.92 -15.86
N TYR A 238 2.11 4.89 -15.83
CA TYR A 238 2.35 6.24 -15.35
C TYR A 238 1.26 6.62 -14.35
N GLN A 239 1.67 7.28 -13.26
CA GLN A 239 0.76 7.81 -12.26
C GLN A 239 1.16 9.25 -11.91
N ALA A 240 0.18 10.14 -11.85
CA ALA A 240 0.31 11.48 -11.31
C ALA A 240 -0.49 11.58 -10.01
N ILE A 241 0.16 12.04 -8.93
CA ILE A 241 -0.46 12.24 -7.62
C ILE A 241 -0.52 13.75 -7.36
N LEU A 242 -1.70 14.23 -7.01
CA LEU A 242 -1.98 15.62 -6.68
C LEU A 242 -2.39 15.68 -5.21
N TYR A 243 -1.76 16.56 -4.45
CA TYR A 243 -2.06 16.83 -3.05
C TYR A 243 -2.82 18.15 -2.93
N GLU A 244 -3.84 18.17 -2.05
CA GLU A 244 -4.59 19.36 -1.66
C GLU A 244 -4.13 19.92 -0.31
#